data_0225fdb0550cb1d7176a0dd6851a5838
#
_entry.id   0225fdb0550cb1d7176a0dd6851a5838
#
_cell.length_a   1.000
_cell.length_b   1.000
_cell.length_c   1.000
_cell.angle_alpha   90.00
_cell.angle_beta   90.00
_cell.angle_gamma   90.00
#
_symmetry.space_group_name_H-M   'P 1'
#
loop_
_entity.id
_entity.type
_entity.pdbx_description
1 polymer ?
#
loop_
_entity_poly.entity_id
_entity_poly.type
_entity_poly.pdbx_seq_one_letter_code
_entity_poly.pdbx_strand_id
1 'polypeptide(L)'
;LSKATGYSLADIATDVILGLSLKEQGFFDIYPAEKERWYVKAPVFSFNKIRGLDAYLTPEMKSTGEAIGYDRTMTRALYKALQASGMKLQNYGTVLATIADRDKEEALPLIRRFYELGFNIEATHGTAVFLKEHGIRTRIRKKLSEGSEEILDSIRRGYVTYVINTRDINADSELDGYAIRRCAVENNVTMF
;
A
#
# COMPACT_ATOMS: atom_id res chain seq x y z
N LEU A 1 -9.89 13.35 12.32
CA LEU A 1 -8.93 14.22 13.04
C LEU A 1 -9.33 14.39 14.50
N SER A 2 -10.57 14.79 14.83
CA SER A 2 -11.01 15.05 16.20
C SER A 2 -10.70 13.92 17.19
N LYS A 3 -10.99 12.65 16.84
CA LYS A 3 -10.64 11.49 17.70
C LYS A 3 -9.14 11.32 17.92
N ALA A 4 -8.31 11.60 16.91
CA ALA A 4 -6.88 11.45 17.01
C ALA A 4 -6.24 12.55 17.86
N THR A 5 -6.70 13.78 17.69
CA THR A 5 -6.14 14.96 18.39
C THR A 5 -6.77 15.18 19.79
N GLY A 6 -8.01 14.68 19.99
CA GLY A 6 -8.79 14.92 21.21
C GLY A 6 -9.49 16.28 21.22
N TYR A 7 -9.49 17.01 20.11
CA TYR A 7 -10.24 18.25 19.93
C TYR A 7 -11.47 17.99 19.06
N SER A 8 -12.64 18.44 19.47
CA SER A 8 -13.85 18.40 18.64
C SER A 8 -13.80 19.51 17.59
N LEU A 9 -13.03 19.29 16.51
CA LEU A 9 -12.76 20.32 15.50
C LEU A 9 -14.03 20.80 14.80
N ALA A 10 -15.04 19.92 14.64
CA ALA A 10 -16.30 20.30 14.02
C ALA A 10 -17.10 21.24 14.93
N ASP A 11 -17.19 20.96 16.22
CA ASP A 11 -17.89 21.81 17.18
C ASP A 11 -17.19 23.17 17.30
N ILE A 12 -15.85 23.16 17.46
CA ILE A 12 -15.03 24.38 17.50
C ILE A 12 -15.28 25.25 16.26
N ALA A 13 -15.28 24.64 15.07
CA ALA A 13 -15.54 25.37 13.84
C ALA A 13 -16.98 25.91 13.76
N THR A 14 -17.95 25.16 14.24
CA THR A 14 -19.35 25.56 14.28
C THR A 14 -19.52 26.78 15.21
N ASP A 15 -18.93 26.74 16.39
CA ASP A 15 -18.99 27.83 17.36
C ASP A 15 -18.33 29.10 16.80
N VAL A 16 -17.23 28.97 16.07
CA VAL A 16 -16.62 30.13 15.35
C VAL A 16 -17.58 30.71 14.31
N ILE A 17 -18.27 29.86 13.54
CA ILE A 17 -19.26 30.31 12.54
C ILE A 17 -20.43 31.03 13.24
N LEU A 18 -20.82 30.58 14.42
CA LEU A 18 -21.87 31.20 15.22
C LEU A 18 -21.41 32.47 15.96
N GLY A 19 -20.16 32.87 15.82
CA GLY A 19 -19.62 34.12 16.34
C GLY A 19 -18.80 34.01 17.61
N LEU A 20 -18.60 32.80 18.19
CA LEU A 20 -17.73 32.61 19.33
C LEU A 20 -16.28 32.56 18.86
N SER A 21 -15.44 33.45 19.38
CA SER A 21 -14.01 33.42 19.07
C SER A 21 -13.31 32.20 19.68
N LEU A 22 -12.16 31.81 19.13
CA LEU A 22 -11.34 30.72 19.70
C LEU A 22 -10.94 31.00 21.15
N LYS A 23 -10.72 32.27 21.51
CA LYS A 23 -10.41 32.69 22.89
C LYS A 23 -11.56 32.40 23.85
N GLU A 24 -12.79 32.73 23.46
CA GLU A 24 -13.98 32.43 24.25
C GLU A 24 -14.23 30.95 24.44
N GLN A 25 -13.79 30.13 23.48
CA GLN A 25 -13.79 28.69 23.56
C GLN A 25 -12.59 28.09 24.36
N GLY A 26 -11.69 28.96 24.89
CA GLY A 26 -10.54 28.54 25.68
C GLY A 26 -9.29 28.19 24.89
N PHE A 27 -9.23 28.52 23.59
CA PHE A 27 -8.07 28.31 22.74
C PHE A 27 -7.27 29.62 22.61
N PHE A 28 -6.15 29.69 23.34
CA PHE A 28 -5.32 30.89 23.39
C PHE A 28 -4.10 30.83 22.45
N ASP A 29 -3.65 29.64 22.11
CA ASP A 29 -2.50 29.40 21.26
C ASP A 29 -2.93 28.96 19.85
N ILE A 30 -2.24 29.49 18.83
CA ILE A 30 -2.43 29.11 17.43
C ILE A 30 -2.08 27.62 17.22
N TYR A 31 -1.07 27.16 17.93
CA TYR A 31 -0.64 25.75 17.92
C TYR A 31 -0.79 25.19 19.34
N PRO A 32 -1.68 24.23 19.56
CA PRO A 32 -1.73 23.50 20.82
C PRO A 32 -0.42 22.76 21.03
N ALA A 33 -0.04 22.58 22.29
CA ALA A 33 1.18 21.87 22.68
C ALA A 33 1.28 20.53 21.94
N GLU A 34 2.46 20.26 21.35
CA GLU A 34 2.73 19.01 20.66
C GLU A 34 2.56 17.83 21.63
N LYS A 35 1.81 16.83 21.21
CA LYS A 35 1.74 15.56 21.93
C LYS A 35 2.93 14.71 21.52
N GLU A 36 3.58 14.02 22.44
CA GLU A 36 4.65 13.06 22.16
C GLU A 36 4.12 11.81 21.44
N ARG A 37 3.58 12.00 20.22
CA ARG A 37 2.97 10.97 19.39
C ARG A 37 3.15 11.27 17.92
N TRP A 38 3.29 10.20 17.16
CA TRP A 38 3.23 10.25 15.70
C TRP A 38 1.80 10.03 15.24
N TYR A 39 1.38 10.82 14.27
CA TYR A 39 0.09 10.66 13.59
C TYR A 39 0.35 10.40 12.12
N VAL A 40 -0.19 9.31 11.59
CA VAL A 40 -0.07 8.92 10.19
C VAL A 40 -1.45 8.87 9.59
N LYS A 41 -1.66 9.64 8.53
CA LYS A 41 -2.87 9.63 7.72
C LYS A 41 -2.66 8.69 6.53
N ALA A 42 -3.53 7.71 6.35
CA ALA A 42 -3.54 6.81 5.21
C ALA A 42 -4.84 7.00 4.41
N PRO A 43 -4.77 7.10 3.07
CA PRO A 43 -5.98 7.12 2.25
C PRO A 43 -6.66 5.75 2.26
N VAL A 44 -7.98 5.76 2.10
CA VAL A 44 -8.79 4.54 1.89
C VAL A 44 -9.26 4.54 0.44
N PHE A 45 -9.02 3.45 -0.27
CA PHE A 45 -9.43 3.26 -1.65
C PHE A 45 -10.50 2.19 -1.76
N SER A 46 -11.49 2.43 -2.61
CA SER A 46 -12.58 1.48 -2.90
C SER A 46 -12.42 0.79 -4.26
N PHE A 47 -11.19 0.61 -4.73
CA PHE A 47 -10.91 -0.02 -6.02
C PHE A 47 -11.48 -1.43 -6.14
N ASN A 48 -11.55 -2.18 -5.06
CA ASN A 48 -12.15 -3.51 -5.01
C ASN A 48 -13.67 -3.52 -5.24
N LYS A 49 -14.34 -2.37 -5.07
CA LYS A 49 -15.79 -2.23 -5.30
C LYS A 49 -16.12 -1.78 -6.72
N ILE A 50 -15.15 -1.23 -7.45
CA ILE A 50 -15.34 -0.69 -8.80
C ILE A 50 -14.56 -1.57 -9.77
N ARG A 51 -15.27 -2.51 -10.40
CA ARG A 51 -14.65 -3.43 -11.37
C ARG A 51 -14.12 -2.68 -12.59
N GLY A 52 -12.94 -3.06 -13.05
CA GLY A 52 -12.32 -2.51 -14.26
C GLY A 52 -11.56 -1.20 -14.09
N LEU A 53 -11.47 -0.66 -12.88
CA LEU A 53 -10.64 0.51 -12.61
C LEU A 53 -9.18 0.11 -12.36
N ASP A 54 -8.23 0.83 -12.98
CA ASP A 54 -6.82 0.65 -12.65
C ASP A 54 -6.52 1.26 -11.28
N ALA A 55 -5.85 0.48 -10.44
CA ALA A 55 -5.39 0.90 -9.12
C ALA A 55 -4.21 1.88 -9.16
N TYR A 56 -3.70 2.20 -10.35
CA TYR A 56 -2.62 3.16 -10.50
C TYR A 56 -3.04 4.56 -10.06
N LEU A 57 -2.23 5.17 -9.20
CA LEU A 57 -2.47 6.51 -8.69
C LEU A 57 -1.98 7.57 -9.69
N THR A 58 -2.85 8.53 -9.96
CA THR A 58 -2.60 9.71 -10.79
C THR A 58 -2.76 10.97 -9.92
N PRO A 59 -2.49 12.18 -10.45
CA PRO A 59 -2.77 13.42 -9.72
C PRO A 59 -4.23 13.61 -9.29
N GLU A 60 -5.16 12.90 -9.92
CA GLU A 60 -6.57 12.92 -9.55
C GLU A 60 -6.81 12.18 -8.22
N MET A 61 -7.68 12.73 -7.38
CA MET A 61 -8.07 12.12 -6.13
C MET A 61 -8.92 10.85 -6.39
N LYS A 62 -8.39 9.68 -6.00
CA LYS A 62 -9.09 8.39 -6.11
C LYS A 62 -9.47 7.79 -4.75
N SER A 63 -9.08 8.42 -3.65
CA SER A 63 -9.45 7.98 -2.31
C SER A 63 -10.91 8.27 -2.01
N THR A 64 -11.57 7.32 -1.33
CA THR A 64 -12.98 7.43 -0.90
C THR A 64 -13.12 7.70 0.58
N GLY A 65 -12.02 7.75 1.30
CA GLY A 65 -11.97 8.02 2.73
C GLY A 65 -10.52 8.13 3.21
N GLU A 66 -10.38 8.28 4.52
CA GLU A 66 -9.08 8.35 5.17
C GLU A 66 -9.10 7.68 6.54
N ALA A 67 -7.98 7.11 6.93
CA ALA A 67 -7.76 6.53 8.25
C ALA A 67 -6.56 7.21 8.91
N ILE A 68 -6.58 7.29 10.24
CA ILE A 68 -5.48 7.84 11.02
C ILE A 68 -5.00 6.81 12.03
N GLY A 69 -3.72 6.47 11.95
CA GLY A 69 -3.01 5.73 12.97
C GLY A 69 -2.22 6.68 13.86
N TYR A 70 -2.16 6.42 15.16
CA TYR A 70 -1.29 7.18 16.05
C TYR A 70 -0.66 6.28 17.11
N ASP A 71 0.61 6.57 17.42
CA ASP A 71 1.38 5.85 18.44
C ASP A 71 2.60 6.70 18.88
N ARG A 72 3.30 6.21 19.92
CA ARG A 72 4.56 6.82 20.38
C ARG A 72 5.71 6.65 19.38
N THR A 73 5.64 5.66 18.49
CA THR A 73 6.63 5.46 17.44
C THR A 73 6.00 5.57 16.05
N MET A 74 6.73 6.16 15.10
CA MET A 74 6.28 6.32 13.72
C MET A 74 5.89 4.98 13.08
N THR A 75 6.71 3.94 13.26
CA THR A 75 6.48 2.61 12.68
C THR A 75 5.14 2.02 13.14
N ARG A 76 4.82 2.15 14.44
CA ARG A 76 3.55 1.65 14.98
C ARG A 76 2.37 2.50 14.52
N ALA A 77 2.54 3.82 14.44
CA ALA A 77 1.52 4.72 13.91
C ALA A 77 1.22 4.39 12.44
N LEU A 78 2.25 4.17 11.61
CA LEU A 78 2.11 3.74 10.22
C LEU A 78 1.39 2.40 10.11
N TYR A 79 1.81 1.39 10.87
CA TYR A 79 1.17 0.08 10.89
C TYR A 79 -0.34 0.18 11.20
N LYS A 80 -0.70 0.96 12.23
CA LYS A 80 -2.10 1.20 12.61
C LYS A 80 -2.88 1.92 11.51
N ALA A 81 -2.27 2.91 10.86
CA ALA A 81 -2.91 3.65 9.77
C ALA A 81 -3.20 2.73 8.56
N LEU A 82 -2.22 1.90 8.16
CA LEU A 82 -2.37 0.94 7.07
C LEU A 82 -3.43 -0.12 7.37
N GLN A 83 -3.47 -0.67 8.59
CA GLN A 83 -4.54 -1.58 9.00
C GLN A 83 -5.91 -0.90 8.98
N ALA A 84 -6.01 0.32 9.50
CA ALA A 84 -7.26 1.07 9.54
C ALA A 84 -7.75 1.48 8.14
N SER A 85 -6.85 1.61 7.16
CA SER A 85 -7.21 1.82 5.75
C SER A 85 -7.69 0.57 5.02
N GLY A 86 -7.68 -0.60 5.70
CA GLY A 86 -8.14 -1.87 5.15
C GLY A 86 -7.03 -2.72 4.52
N MET A 87 -5.76 -2.29 4.62
CA MET A 87 -4.63 -3.06 4.12
C MET A 87 -4.39 -4.30 4.98
N LYS A 88 -4.30 -5.47 4.34
CA LYS A 88 -3.98 -6.72 5.01
C LYS A 88 -2.47 -6.86 5.17
N LEU A 89 -1.99 -6.80 6.40
CA LEU A 89 -0.58 -6.97 6.72
C LEU A 89 -0.37 -8.32 7.43
N GLN A 90 0.37 -9.21 6.79
CA GLN A 90 0.72 -10.55 7.30
C GLN A 90 2.24 -10.66 7.40
N ASN A 91 2.72 -11.49 8.32
CA ASN A 91 4.15 -11.74 8.54
C ASN A 91 4.62 -13.07 7.94
N TYR A 92 3.82 -13.67 7.07
CA TYR A 92 4.12 -14.92 6.37
C TYR A 92 3.41 -14.95 5.01
N GLY A 93 3.81 -15.89 4.16
CA GLY A 93 3.15 -16.17 2.89
C GLY A 93 4.08 -16.06 1.69
N THR A 94 3.57 -15.59 0.58
CA THR A 94 4.29 -15.50 -0.70
C THR A 94 4.28 -14.08 -1.22
N VAL A 95 5.44 -13.59 -1.62
CA VAL A 95 5.61 -12.32 -2.33
C VAL A 95 5.78 -12.63 -3.82
N LEU A 96 4.91 -12.06 -4.66
CA LEU A 96 5.06 -12.06 -6.09
C LEU A 96 5.78 -10.77 -6.53
N ALA A 97 6.96 -10.92 -7.14
CA ALA A 97 7.77 -9.81 -7.63
C ALA A 97 7.78 -9.76 -9.16
N THR A 98 7.30 -8.67 -9.73
CA THR A 98 7.32 -8.37 -11.16
C THR A 98 7.97 -7.01 -11.36
N ILE A 99 9.29 -7.02 -11.51
CA ILE A 99 10.13 -5.81 -11.44
C ILE A 99 10.71 -5.50 -12.81
N ALA A 100 10.57 -4.24 -13.25
CA ALA A 100 11.22 -3.75 -14.45
C ALA A 100 12.75 -3.76 -14.29
N ASP A 101 13.49 -4.00 -15.37
CA ASP A 101 14.94 -4.20 -15.30
C ASP A 101 15.68 -3.04 -14.62
N ARG A 102 15.25 -1.82 -14.87
CA ARG A 102 15.84 -0.61 -14.29
C ARG A 102 15.67 -0.49 -12.77
N ASP A 103 14.64 -1.15 -12.21
CA ASP A 103 14.24 -1.01 -10.80
C ASP A 103 14.75 -2.20 -9.94
N LYS A 104 15.38 -3.21 -10.55
CA LYS A 104 15.80 -4.45 -9.88
C LYS A 104 16.78 -4.22 -8.74
N GLU A 105 17.78 -3.39 -8.96
CA GLU A 105 18.81 -3.09 -7.94
C GLU A 105 18.19 -2.36 -6.74
N GLU A 106 17.28 -1.42 -6.97
CA GLU A 106 16.59 -0.69 -5.91
C GLU A 106 15.62 -1.59 -5.14
N ALA A 107 14.94 -2.53 -5.83
CA ALA A 107 14.00 -3.46 -5.22
C ALA A 107 14.69 -4.61 -4.44
N LEU A 108 15.95 -4.94 -4.78
CA LEU A 108 16.68 -6.08 -4.20
C LEU A 108 16.73 -6.08 -2.67
N PRO A 109 17.08 -4.98 -1.97
CA PRO A 109 17.12 -4.95 -0.51
C PRO A 109 15.76 -5.24 0.13
N LEU A 110 14.68 -4.73 -0.48
CA LEU A 110 13.32 -4.95 0.00
C LEU A 110 12.92 -6.42 -0.15
N ILE A 111 13.15 -7.03 -1.32
CA ILE A 111 12.81 -8.44 -1.58
C ILE A 111 13.67 -9.36 -0.71
N ARG A 112 14.96 -9.04 -0.49
CA ARG A 112 15.84 -9.75 0.43
C ARG A 112 15.28 -9.75 1.85
N ARG A 113 14.76 -8.60 2.30
CA ARG A 113 14.17 -8.50 3.63
C ARG A 113 12.94 -9.39 3.79
N PHE A 114 12.07 -9.46 2.79
CA PHE A 114 10.95 -10.41 2.78
C PHE A 114 11.45 -11.86 2.83
N TYR A 115 12.45 -12.21 2.05
CA TYR A 115 13.03 -13.55 2.03
C TYR A 115 13.64 -13.94 3.39
N GLU A 116 14.37 -13.04 4.04
CA GLU A 116 14.94 -13.25 5.38
C GLU A 116 13.86 -13.39 6.47
N LEU A 117 12.72 -12.74 6.29
CA LEU A 117 11.55 -12.90 7.16
C LEU A 117 10.79 -14.22 6.94
N GLY A 118 11.24 -15.07 6.00
CA GLY A 118 10.66 -16.39 5.74
C GLY A 118 9.55 -16.42 4.69
N PHE A 119 9.35 -15.35 3.93
CA PHE A 119 8.41 -15.37 2.81
C PHE A 119 8.95 -16.20 1.65
N ASN A 120 8.05 -16.92 0.98
CA ASN A 120 8.33 -17.49 -0.32
C ASN A 120 8.37 -16.38 -1.37
N ILE A 121 9.34 -16.44 -2.28
CA ILE A 121 9.46 -15.47 -3.37
C ILE A 121 9.07 -16.14 -4.68
N GLU A 122 8.14 -15.56 -5.39
CA GLU A 122 7.76 -15.89 -6.77
C GLU A 122 8.02 -14.69 -7.67
N ALA A 123 8.47 -14.90 -8.88
CA ALA A 123 8.78 -13.81 -9.80
C ALA A 123 8.68 -14.24 -11.28
N THR A 124 8.49 -13.29 -12.16
CA THR A 124 8.66 -13.50 -13.61
C THR A 124 10.11 -13.86 -13.95
N HIS A 125 10.31 -14.51 -15.08
CA HIS A 125 11.61 -15.12 -15.45
C HIS A 125 12.80 -14.18 -15.24
N GLY A 126 12.80 -12.98 -15.83
CA GLY A 126 13.92 -12.04 -15.73
C GLY A 126 14.20 -11.55 -14.32
N THR A 127 13.14 -11.32 -13.52
CA THR A 127 13.28 -10.97 -12.09
C THR A 127 13.79 -12.16 -11.28
N ALA A 128 13.32 -13.37 -11.57
CA ALA A 128 13.72 -14.58 -10.84
C ALA A 128 15.19 -14.94 -11.08
N VAL A 129 15.70 -14.78 -12.32
CA VAL A 129 17.13 -14.98 -12.63
C VAL A 129 17.97 -14.02 -11.81
N PHE A 130 17.67 -12.73 -11.87
CA PHE A 130 18.36 -11.70 -11.09
C PHE A 130 18.37 -12.01 -9.58
N LEU A 131 17.22 -12.36 -9.00
CA LEU A 131 17.13 -12.68 -7.57
C LEU A 131 17.94 -13.91 -7.17
N LYS A 132 17.97 -14.95 -8.03
CA LYS A 132 18.77 -16.16 -7.81
C LYS A 132 20.26 -15.88 -7.84
N GLU A 133 20.73 -15.04 -8.75
CA GLU A 133 22.13 -14.59 -8.81
C GLU A 133 22.57 -13.87 -7.53
N HIS A 134 21.60 -13.23 -6.85
CA HIS A 134 21.80 -12.58 -5.55
C HIS A 134 21.49 -13.48 -4.33
N GLY A 135 21.40 -14.79 -4.53
CA GLY A 135 21.22 -15.77 -3.44
C GLY A 135 19.79 -15.85 -2.87
N ILE A 136 18.78 -15.31 -3.54
CA ILE A 136 17.39 -15.39 -3.14
C ILE A 136 16.70 -16.53 -3.90
N ARG A 137 16.31 -17.59 -3.17
CA ARG A 137 15.56 -18.70 -3.76
C ARG A 137 14.20 -18.22 -4.25
N THR A 138 13.98 -18.32 -5.55
CA THR A 138 12.79 -17.77 -6.21
C THR A 138 12.14 -18.82 -7.10
N ARG A 139 10.82 -18.93 -7.03
CA ARG A 139 10.02 -19.74 -7.95
C ARG A 139 9.66 -18.90 -9.18
N ILE A 140 9.94 -19.42 -10.35
CA ILE A 140 9.63 -18.76 -11.62
C ILE A 140 8.15 -18.92 -11.93
N ARG A 141 7.54 -17.82 -12.39
CA ARG A 141 6.20 -17.76 -12.96
C ARG A 141 6.28 -17.23 -14.40
N LYS A 142 5.48 -17.81 -15.28
CA LYS A 142 5.37 -17.35 -16.66
C LYS A 142 4.63 -16.02 -16.71
N LYS A 143 5.04 -15.15 -17.65
CA LYS A 143 4.32 -13.89 -17.90
C LYS A 143 2.96 -14.14 -18.55
N LEU A 144 2.02 -13.19 -18.41
CA LEU A 144 0.73 -13.23 -19.10
C LEU A 144 0.92 -13.12 -20.61
N SER A 145 1.84 -12.30 -21.08
CA SER A 145 2.25 -12.16 -22.47
C SER A 145 2.82 -13.45 -23.09
N GLU A 146 3.23 -14.42 -22.26
CA GLU A 146 3.61 -15.78 -22.70
C GLU A 146 2.39 -16.74 -22.79
N GLY A 147 1.16 -16.22 -22.68
CA GLY A 147 -0.08 -17.00 -22.74
C GLY A 147 -0.37 -17.81 -21.49
N SER A 148 0.16 -17.43 -20.32
CA SER A 148 -0.03 -18.15 -19.06
C SER A 148 -0.85 -17.32 -18.06
N GLU A 149 -1.86 -17.91 -17.44
CA GLU A 149 -2.63 -17.30 -16.35
C GLU A 149 -2.12 -17.67 -14.94
N GLU A 150 -0.99 -18.34 -14.82
CA GLU A 150 -0.47 -18.84 -13.52
C GLU A 150 -0.38 -17.75 -12.45
N ILE A 151 0.02 -16.54 -12.82
CA ILE A 151 0.12 -15.39 -11.92
C ILE A 151 -1.26 -15.01 -11.39
N LEU A 152 -2.24 -14.83 -12.29
CA LEU A 152 -3.59 -14.43 -11.92
C LEU A 152 -4.29 -15.51 -11.09
N ASP A 153 -4.08 -16.78 -11.45
CA ASP A 153 -4.63 -17.90 -10.69
C ASP A 153 -4.04 -17.99 -9.28
N SER A 154 -2.75 -17.75 -9.11
CA SER A 154 -2.11 -17.70 -7.80
C SER A 154 -2.69 -16.60 -6.90
N ILE A 155 -3.00 -15.43 -7.49
CA ILE A 155 -3.64 -14.31 -6.79
C ILE A 155 -5.09 -14.68 -6.42
N ARG A 156 -5.89 -15.17 -7.38
CA ARG A 156 -7.30 -15.55 -7.19
C ARG A 156 -7.48 -16.63 -6.12
N ARG A 157 -6.56 -17.59 -6.07
CA ARG A 157 -6.57 -18.68 -5.08
C ARG A 157 -6.02 -18.30 -3.71
N GLY A 158 -5.57 -17.06 -3.54
CA GLY A 158 -5.03 -16.57 -2.27
C GLY A 158 -3.65 -17.14 -1.90
N TYR A 159 -2.88 -17.64 -2.87
CA TYR A 159 -1.51 -18.12 -2.63
C TYR A 159 -0.51 -16.97 -2.51
N VAL A 160 -0.84 -15.80 -3.05
CA VAL A 160 -0.01 -14.60 -2.99
C VAL A 160 -0.49 -13.70 -1.86
N THR A 161 0.41 -13.31 -0.98
CA THR A 161 0.16 -12.41 0.15
C THR A 161 0.44 -10.96 -0.23
N TYR A 162 1.53 -10.74 -0.95
CA TYR A 162 1.96 -9.42 -1.41
C TYR A 162 2.35 -9.45 -2.88
N VAL A 163 2.05 -8.38 -3.59
CA VAL A 163 2.54 -8.13 -4.94
C VAL A 163 3.46 -6.91 -4.90
N ILE A 164 4.67 -7.06 -5.45
CA ILE A 164 5.58 -5.95 -5.74
C ILE A 164 5.64 -5.83 -7.26
N ASN A 165 5.10 -4.74 -7.79
CA ASN A 165 5.04 -4.52 -9.24
C ASN A 165 5.57 -3.13 -9.58
N THR A 166 6.61 -3.07 -10.40
CA THR A 166 7.08 -1.81 -10.98
C THR A 166 6.67 -1.71 -12.45
N ARG A 167 6.40 -0.48 -12.91
CA ARG A 167 5.96 -0.24 -14.30
C ARG A 167 7.14 -0.31 -15.26
N ASP A 168 6.89 -0.96 -16.40
CA ASP A 168 7.79 -0.91 -17.54
C ASP A 168 7.22 0.03 -18.61
N ILE A 169 8.10 0.56 -19.48
CA ILE A 169 7.74 1.45 -20.58
C ILE A 169 7.20 0.65 -21.78
N ASN A 170 7.51 -0.64 -21.85
CA ASN A 170 7.08 -1.52 -22.93
C ASN A 170 5.58 -1.83 -22.85
N ALA A 171 4.86 -1.69 -23.97
CA ALA A 171 3.40 -1.85 -24.03
C ALA A 171 2.91 -3.21 -23.54
N ASP A 172 3.58 -4.31 -23.89
CA ASP A 172 3.20 -5.65 -23.46
C ASP A 172 3.39 -5.85 -21.94
N SER A 173 4.51 -5.37 -21.40
CA SER A 173 4.78 -5.41 -19.95
C SER A 173 3.80 -4.54 -19.15
N GLU A 174 3.34 -3.45 -19.73
CA GLU A 174 2.32 -2.59 -19.08
C GLU A 174 0.95 -3.25 -19.05
N LEU A 175 0.55 -3.99 -20.10
CA LEU A 175 -0.69 -4.77 -20.12
C LEU A 175 -0.67 -5.90 -19.08
N ASP A 176 0.44 -6.62 -18.96
CA ASP A 176 0.63 -7.63 -17.91
C ASP A 176 0.55 -6.99 -16.52
N GLY A 177 1.26 -5.87 -16.32
CA GLY A 177 1.24 -5.12 -15.07
C GLY A 177 -0.17 -4.64 -14.69
N TYR A 178 -0.93 -4.11 -15.64
CA TYR A 178 -2.32 -3.71 -15.44
C TYR A 178 -3.20 -4.89 -14.98
N ALA A 179 -3.11 -6.04 -15.66
CA ALA A 179 -3.88 -7.22 -15.32
C ALA A 179 -3.53 -7.75 -13.91
N ILE A 180 -2.25 -7.76 -13.54
CA ILE A 180 -1.78 -8.17 -12.22
C ILE A 180 -2.28 -7.21 -11.13
N ARG A 181 -2.13 -5.89 -11.33
CA ARG A 181 -2.61 -4.87 -10.38
C ARG A 181 -4.11 -4.99 -10.14
N ARG A 182 -4.87 -5.10 -11.22
CA ARG A 182 -6.32 -5.26 -11.16
C ARG A 182 -6.70 -6.53 -10.40
N CYS A 183 -6.12 -7.67 -10.74
CA CYS A 183 -6.38 -8.94 -10.10
C CYS A 183 -6.03 -8.90 -8.59
N ALA A 184 -4.90 -8.29 -8.21
CA ALA A 184 -4.50 -8.13 -6.82
C ALA A 184 -5.52 -7.32 -6.03
N VAL A 185 -5.97 -6.19 -6.57
CA VAL A 185 -6.96 -5.32 -5.92
C VAL A 185 -8.33 -5.99 -5.79
N GLU A 186 -8.82 -6.64 -6.86
CA GLU A 186 -10.11 -7.36 -6.85
C GLU A 186 -10.13 -8.50 -5.81
N ASN A 187 -8.97 -9.09 -5.49
CA ASN A 187 -8.83 -10.16 -4.50
C ASN A 187 -8.29 -9.69 -3.13
N ASN A 188 -8.25 -8.38 -2.88
CA ASN A 188 -7.73 -7.78 -1.64
C ASN A 188 -6.31 -8.23 -1.28
N VAL A 189 -5.46 -8.45 -2.27
CA VAL A 189 -4.03 -8.70 -2.08
C VAL A 189 -3.31 -7.36 -1.99
N THR A 190 -2.53 -7.20 -0.93
CA THR A 190 -1.76 -5.96 -0.71
C THR A 190 -0.67 -5.82 -1.77
N MET A 191 -0.59 -4.63 -2.38
CA MET A 191 0.35 -4.34 -3.47
C MET A 191 1.22 -3.13 -3.14
N PHE A 192 2.47 -3.23 -3.52
CA PHE A 192 3.49 -2.18 -3.43
C PHE A 192 4.07 -1.84 -4.80
#